data_d4121e7e883f20950c8f3fd28df4bc6f
#
_entry.id   d4121e7e883f20950c8f3fd28df4bc6f
#
_cell.length_a   1.000
_cell.length_b   1.000
_cell.length_c   1.000
_cell.angle_alpha   90.00
_cell.angle_beta   90.00
_cell.angle_gamma   90.00
#
_symmetry.space_group_name_H-M   'P 1'
#
loop_
_entity.id
_entity.type
_entity.pdbx_description
1 polymer ?
#
loop_
_entity_poly.entity_id
_entity_poly.type
_entity_poly.pdbx_seq_one_letter_code
_entity_poly.pdbx_strand_id
1 'polypeptide(L)'
;MPEMAGWTGFYVGVNAGGGFGTAKNDFSIAGAPSFATVDLPQKGAIGGGQIGYNWQAGPAVFGIEADLQASSIKGSVSTPPLPLSANYSQELPWFGTARGRIGYAQAGWLLYATGGYAYGRVKTVASATAGPATVSVTTNENGNGWTVGGGAEVMIAPRWNIKVEYLYVDLGTTTISYAFPALPALNNNTHVTINVARAGLNFRF
;
A
#
# COMPACT_ATOMS: atom_id res chain seq x y z
N MET A 1 4.96 27.74 33.04
CA MET A 1 4.25 27.03 31.97
C MET A 1 5.09 25.80 31.68
N PRO A 2 4.57 24.58 31.68
CA PRO A 2 5.38 23.46 31.27
C PRO A 2 5.87 23.72 29.83
N GLU A 3 7.18 23.59 29.62
CA GLU A 3 7.77 23.63 28.27
C GLU A 3 6.98 22.66 27.41
N MET A 4 6.27 23.18 26.43
CA MET A 4 5.60 22.31 25.45
C MET A 4 6.70 21.58 24.70
N ALA A 5 6.84 20.29 24.98
CA ALA A 5 7.83 19.46 24.33
C ALA A 5 7.69 19.66 22.83
N GLY A 6 8.73 20.24 22.19
CA GLY A 6 8.72 20.53 20.76
C GLY A 6 8.56 19.21 19.96
N TRP A 7 8.07 19.30 18.73
CA TRP A 7 7.97 18.13 17.82
C TRP A 7 9.30 17.80 17.15
N THR A 8 10.34 18.60 17.34
CA THR A 8 11.68 18.39 16.75
C THR A 8 12.35 17.15 17.34
N GLY A 9 12.89 16.30 16.50
CA GLY A 9 13.69 15.15 16.89
C GLY A 9 13.39 13.89 16.09
N PHE A 10 14.22 12.89 16.32
CA PHE A 10 13.99 11.53 15.81
C PHE A 10 12.86 10.84 16.56
N TYR A 11 12.13 10.01 15.84
CA TYR A 11 11.15 9.11 16.42
C TYR A 11 11.15 7.75 15.72
N VAL A 12 10.75 6.75 16.47
CA VAL A 12 10.44 5.41 15.96
C VAL A 12 9.06 5.02 16.45
N GLY A 13 8.36 4.19 15.72
CA GLY A 13 7.03 3.79 16.13
C GLY A 13 6.56 2.50 15.48
N VAL A 14 5.42 2.05 15.99
CA VAL A 14 4.68 0.91 15.44
C VAL A 14 3.28 1.36 15.05
N ASN A 15 2.70 0.71 14.08
CA ASN A 15 1.33 0.99 13.66
C ASN A 15 0.58 -0.28 13.26
N ALA A 16 -0.74 -0.19 13.29
CA ALA A 16 -1.65 -1.21 12.79
C ALA A 16 -2.89 -0.55 12.20
N GLY A 17 -3.53 -1.24 11.27
CA GLY A 17 -4.71 -0.71 10.60
C GLY A 17 -5.29 -1.63 9.56
N GLY A 18 -6.03 -1.06 8.63
CA GLY A 18 -6.60 -1.75 7.49
C GLY A 18 -6.33 -1.04 6.18
N GLY A 19 -6.25 -1.83 5.12
CA GLY A 19 -6.18 -1.34 3.75
C GLY A 19 -7.33 -1.89 2.91
N PHE A 20 -7.84 -1.06 2.01
CA PHE A 20 -8.84 -1.45 1.01
C PHE A 20 -8.55 -0.73 -0.30
N GLY A 21 -8.80 -1.39 -1.41
CA GLY A 21 -8.47 -0.84 -2.72
C GLY A 21 -8.94 -1.71 -3.87
N THR A 22 -8.38 -1.45 -5.03
CA THR A 22 -8.71 -2.18 -6.25
C THR A 22 -7.45 -2.43 -7.06
N ALA A 23 -7.31 -3.64 -7.56
CA ALA A 23 -6.37 -3.95 -8.62
C ALA A 23 -7.15 -4.02 -9.94
N LYS A 24 -6.86 -3.11 -10.86
CA LYS A 24 -7.39 -3.12 -12.22
C LYS A 24 -6.47 -3.94 -13.10
N ASN A 25 -7.04 -4.93 -13.76
CA ASN A 25 -6.31 -5.83 -14.65
C ASN A 25 -6.87 -5.68 -16.07
N ASP A 26 -6.04 -5.14 -16.97
CA ASP A 26 -6.37 -4.95 -18.37
C ASP A 26 -5.64 -5.99 -19.22
N PHE A 27 -6.43 -6.88 -19.85
CA PHE A 27 -5.93 -7.93 -20.72
C PHE A 27 -5.91 -7.47 -22.17
N SER A 28 -4.76 -7.59 -22.84
CA SER A 28 -4.59 -7.24 -24.24
C SER A 28 -3.73 -8.27 -24.96
N ILE A 29 -3.91 -8.39 -26.28
CA ILE A 29 -2.99 -9.10 -27.15
C ILE A 29 -1.92 -8.10 -27.60
N ALA A 30 -0.67 -8.52 -27.70
CA ALA A 30 0.44 -7.66 -28.10
C ALA A 30 0.13 -6.89 -29.40
N GLY A 31 0.16 -5.56 -29.30
CA GLY A 31 -0.16 -4.65 -30.42
C GLY A 31 -1.64 -4.35 -30.64
N ALA A 32 -2.54 -4.83 -29.77
CA ALA A 32 -3.99 -4.58 -29.84
C ALA A 32 -4.51 -3.86 -28.59
N PRO A 33 -5.66 -3.16 -28.66
CA PRO A 33 -6.35 -2.63 -27.50
C PRO A 33 -6.73 -3.72 -26.50
N SER A 34 -6.96 -3.35 -25.24
CA SER A 34 -7.49 -4.27 -24.22
C SER A 34 -8.87 -4.80 -24.62
N PHE A 35 -9.05 -6.10 -24.50
CA PHE A 35 -10.32 -6.78 -24.80
C PHE A 35 -11.12 -7.14 -23.55
N ALA A 36 -10.51 -7.08 -22.37
CA ALA A 36 -11.15 -7.34 -21.09
C ALA A 36 -10.48 -6.55 -19.96
N THR A 37 -11.30 -5.98 -19.08
CA THR A 37 -10.88 -5.34 -17.84
C THR A 37 -11.53 -6.04 -16.67
N VAL A 38 -10.75 -6.43 -15.67
CA VAL A 38 -11.24 -7.06 -14.43
C VAL A 38 -10.81 -6.23 -13.24
N ASP A 39 -11.77 -5.65 -12.54
CA ASP A 39 -11.54 -4.95 -11.28
C ASP A 39 -11.61 -5.95 -10.13
N LEU A 40 -10.51 -6.05 -9.37
CA LEU A 40 -10.37 -6.96 -8.24
C LEU A 40 -10.35 -6.16 -6.94
N PRO A 41 -11.48 -6.09 -6.20
CA PRO A 41 -11.50 -5.46 -4.88
C PRO A 41 -10.57 -6.19 -3.91
N GLN A 42 -9.75 -5.44 -3.19
CA GLN A 42 -8.77 -5.96 -2.23
C GLN A 42 -9.00 -5.33 -0.87
N LYS A 43 -8.86 -6.10 0.19
CA LYS A 43 -8.89 -5.62 1.56
C LYS A 43 -8.11 -6.52 2.50
N GLY A 44 -7.64 -5.96 3.60
CA GLY A 44 -6.94 -6.72 4.64
C GLY A 44 -6.40 -5.85 5.74
N ALA A 45 -5.86 -6.50 6.78
CA ALA A 45 -5.16 -5.84 7.86
C ALA A 45 -3.71 -5.52 7.47
N ILE A 46 -3.17 -4.48 8.09
CA ILE A 46 -1.76 -4.11 7.98
C ILE A 46 -1.17 -3.90 9.37
N GLY A 47 0.13 -4.08 9.49
CA GLY A 47 0.88 -3.75 10.70
C GLY A 47 2.36 -3.60 10.38
N GLY A 48 3.01 -2.64 11.05
CA GLY A 48 4.41 -2.37 10.72
C GLY A 48 5.06 -1.37 11.64
N GLY A 49 6.21 -0.88 11.20
CA GLY A 49 7.01 0.10 11.89
C GLY A 49 7.33 1.32 11.03
N GLN A 50 7.59 2.43 11.70
CA GLN A 50 8.04 3.68 11.09
C GLN A 50 9.20 4.29 11.85
N ILE A 51 10.00 5.06 11.11
CA ILE A 51 11.06 5.91 11.63
C ILE A 51 10.98 7.27 10.94
N GLY A 52 11.24 8.34 11.65
CA GLY A 52 11.23 9.67 11.06
C GLY A 52 11.98 10.70 11.87
N TYR A 53 12.06 11.89 11.27
CA TYR A 53 12.61 13.07 11.91
C TYR A 53 11.74 14.28 11.61
N ASN A 54 11.45 15.07 12.62
CA ASN A 54 10.71 16.33 12.50
C ASN A 54 11.60 17.52 12.84
N TRP A 55 11.34 18.64 12.14
CA TRP A 55 11.85 19.98 12.44
C TRP A 55 10.66 20.88 12.73
N GLN A 56 10.63 21.53 13.86
CA GLN A 56 9.59 22.48 14.23
C GLN A 56 10.13 23.91 14.20
N ALA A 57 9.41 24.81 13.53
CA ALA A 57 9.68 26.24 13.51
C ALA A 57 8.39 26.98 13.89
N GLY A 58 8.29 27.43 15.14
CA GLY A 58 7.02 27.95 15.67
C GLY A 58 5.91 26.91 15.62
N PRO A 59 4.75 27.19 15.02
CA PRO A 59 3.67 26.24 14.84
C PRO A 59 3.88 25.27 13.66
N ALA A 60 4.80 25.59 12.73
CA ALA A 60 5.04 24.76 11.56
C ALA A 60 5.97 23.58 11.89
N VAL A 61 5.62 22.40 11.40
CA VAL A 61 6.42 21.19 11.52
C VAL A 61 6.67 20.65 10.11
N PHE A 62 7.94 20.37 9.81
CA PHE A 62 8.37 19.69 8.59
C PHE A 62 9.02 18.38 9.01
N GLY A 63 8.92 17.36 8.19
CA GLY A 63 9.54 16.10 8.55
C GLY A 63 9.71 15.16 7.37
N ILE A 64 10.46 14.09 7.64
CA ILE A 64 10.59 12.94 6.76
C ILE A 64 10.24 11.68 7.55
N GLU A 65 9.55 10.75 6.91
CA GLU A 65 9.18 9.47 7.53
C GLU A 65 9.38 8.34 6.52
N ALA A 66 9.91 7.22 6.98
CA ALA A 66 9.93 5.97 6.25
C ALA A 66 9.20 4.89 7.05
N ASP A 67 8.44 4.05 6.38
CA ASP A 67 7.73 2.94 7.01
C ASP A 67 7.77 1.66 6.17
N LEU A 68 7.60 0.53 6.87
CA LEU A 68 7.45 -0.78 6.27
C LEU A 68 6.28 -1.50 6.94
N GLN A 69 5.40 -2.06 6.10
CA GLN A 69 4.16 -2.71 6.52
C GLN A 69 4.15 -4.16 6.05
N ALA A 70 3.90 -5.09 6.96
CA ALA A 70 3.38 -6.40 6.63
C ALA A 70 1.87 -6.29 6.36
N SER A 71 1.36 -7.03 5.41
CA SER A 71 -0.02 -6.88 4.97
C SER A 71 -0.68 -8.22 4.66
N SER A 72 -1.97 -8.33 4.96
CA SER A 72 -2.85 -9.41 4.54
C SER A 72 -3.85 -8.97 3.47
N ILE A 73 -3.59 -7.84 2.80
CA ILE A 73 -4.46 -7.32 1.74
C ILE A 73 -4.46 -8.30 0.57
N LYS A 74 -5.65 -8.76 0.23
CA LYS A 74 -5.87 -9.72 -0.86
C LYS A 74 -7.22 -9.53 -1.52
N GLY A 75 -7.30 -9.92 -2.78
CA GLY A 75 -8.53 -10.04 -3.55
C GLY A 75 -8.49 -11.31 -4.38
N SER A 76 -9.65 -11.90 -4.64
CA SER A 76 -9.77 -13.07 -5.49
C SER A 76 -11.07 -13.04 -6.27
N VAL A 77 -11.02 -13.60 -7.48
CA VAL A 77 -12.18 -13.85 -8.33
C VAL A 77 -12.09 -15.28 -8.85
N SER A 78 -13.23 -15.96 -8.86
CA SER A 78 -13.36 -17.32 -9.37
C SER A 78 -14.48 -17.38 -10.38
N THR A 79 -14.27 -18.10 -11.49
CA THR A 79 -15.36 -18.42 -12.42
C THR A 79 -16.13 -19.65 -11.91
N PRO A 80 -17.47 -19.72 -12.17
CA PRO A 80 -18.25 -20.92 -11.81
C PRO A 80 -17.66 -22.21 -12.42
N PRO A 81 -17.86 -23.35 -11.78
CA PRO A 81 -17.38 -24.65 -12.28
C PRO A 81 -18.24 -25.09 -13.47
N LEU A 82 -17.89 -24.66 -14.65
CA LEU A 82 -18.18 -25.32 -15.93
C LEU A 82 -16.97 -26.19 -16.27
N PRO A 83 -16.91 -27.00 -17.34
CA PRO A 83 -15.82 -27.99 -17.51
C PRO A 83 -14.41 -27.40 -17.30
N LEU A 84 -14.27 -26.08 -17.24
CA LEU A 84 -13.05 -25.34 -16.89
C LEU A 84 -13.37 -24.28 -15.83
N SER A 85 -12.77 -24.38 -14.63
CA SER A 85 -12.80 -23.32 -13.63
C SER A 85 -11.47 -22.55 -13.61
N ALA A 86 -11.52 -21.24 -13.52
CA ALA A 86 -10.35 -20.38 -13.37
C ALA A 86 -10.45 -19.60 -12.06
N ASN A 87 -9.35 -19.57 -11.30
CA ASN A 87 -9.21 -18.74 -10.11
C ASN A 87 -8.06 -17.76 -10.31
N TYR A 88 -8.32 -16.51 -9.97
CA TYR A 88 -7.33 -15.45 -10.02
C TYR A 88 -7.30 -14.74 -8.66
N SER A 89 -6.15 -14.68 -8.04
CA SER A 89 -5.95 -14.01 -6.76
C SER A 89 -4.71 -13.14 -6.77
N GLN A 90 -4.82 -11.99 -6.12
CA GLN A 90 -3.71 -11.09 -5.88
C GLN A 90 -3.57 -10.80 -4.39
N GLU A 91 -2.33 -10.75 -3.93
CA GLU A 91 -1.95 -10.47 -2.55
C GLU A 91 -0.87 -9.39 -2.54
N LEU A 92 -0.94 -8.50 -1.56
CA LEU A 92 0.09 -7.52 -1.24
C LEU A 92 0.71 -7.90 0.11
N PRO A 93 1.72 -8.80 0.16
CA PRO A 93 2.26 -9.31 1.42
C PRO A 93 2.99 -8.24 2.24
N TRP A 94 3.58 -7.25 1.58
CA TRP A 94 4.23 -6.12 2.24
C TRP A 94 4.32 -4.91 1.29
N PHE A 95 4.36 -3.72 1.88
CA PHE A 95 4.68 -2.47 1.19
C PHE A 95 5.38 -1.51 2.15
N GLY A 96 6.05 -0.50 1.61
CA GLY A 96 6.70 0.54 2.37
C GLY A 96 6.57 1.89 1.69
N THR A 97 6.81 2.95 2.46
CA THR A 97 6.80 4.31 1.94
C THR A 97 7.98 5.13 2.46
N ALA A 98 8.41 6.12 1.65
CA ALA A 98 9.35 7.16 2.06
C ALA A 98 8.71 8.52 1.72
N ARG A 99 8.44 9.34 2.74
CA ARG A 99 7.54 10.49 2.62
C ARG A 99 8.11 11.75 3.27
N GLY A 100 7.83 12.89 2.65
CA GLY A 100 7.87 14.18 3.31
C GLY A 100 6.57 14.47 4.06
N ARG A 101 6.62 15.26 5.12
CA ARG A 101 5.44 15.71 5.87
C ARG A 101 5.54 17.18 6.22
N ILE A 102 4.40 17.87 6.18
CA ILE A 102 4.24 19.26 6.62
C ILE A 102 3.01 19.35 7.50
N GLY A 103 3.12 20.05 8.63
CA GLY A 103 2.03 20.11 9.58
C GLY A 103 2.01 21.39 10.40
N TYR A 104 0.94 21.51 11.16
CA TYR A 104 0.68 22.57 12.12
C TYR A 104 0.53 21.98 13.51
N ALA A 105 1.38 22.42 14.44
CA ALA A 105 1.41 21.96 15.82
C ALA A 105 0.91 23.03 16.79
N GLN A 106 0.03 22.64 17.70
CA GLN A 106 -0.49 23.49 18.77
C GLN A 106 -0.84 22.65 19.99
N ALA A 107 -0.44 23.11 21.19
CA ALA A 107 -0.88 22.56 22.48
C ALA A 107 -0.80 21.01 22.60
N GLY A 108 0.25 20.40 22.05
CA GLY A 108 0.48 18.95 22.18
C GLY A 108 -0.19 18.10 21.10
N TRP A 109 -0.81 18.70 20.11
CA TRP A 109 -1.30 18.01 18.92
C TRP A 109 -0.64 18.53 17.63
N LEU A 110 -0.61 17.72 16.62
CA LEU A 110 -0.06 18.01 15.30
C LEU A 110 -1.02 17.49 14.24
N LEU A 111 -1.47 18.37 13.34
CA LEU A 111 -2.12 17.97 12.09
C LEU A 111 -1.12 18.08 10.96
N TYR A 112 -1.10 17.10 10.05
CA TYR A 112 -0.14 17.09 8.95
C TYR A 112 -0.70 16.50 7.67
N ALA A 113 -0.17 16.97 6.55
CA ALA A 113 -0.23 16.32 5.27
C ALA A 113 1.10 15.63 4.96
N THR A 114 1.07 14.58 4.17
CA THR A 114 2.26 13.79 3.81
C THR A 114 2.16 13.31 2.38
N GLY A 115 3.33 13.13 1.74
CA GLY A 115 3.39 12.59 0.39
C GLY A 115 4.80 12.14 0.05
N GLY A 116 4.90 11.18 -0.88
CA GLY A 116 6.18 10.64 -1.26
C GLY A 116 6.11 9.39 -2.11
N TYR A 117 7.15 8.60 -2.04
CA TYR A 117 7.35 7.38 -2.79
C TYR A 117 6.75 6.18 -2.06
N ALA A 118 6.13 5.27 -2.81
CA ALA A 118 5.60 3.99 -2.33
C ALA A 118 6.20 2.84 -3.13
N TYR A 119 6.45 1.73 -2.46
CA TYR A 119 6.95 0.51 -3.07
C TYR A 119 6.37 -0.71 -2.35
N GLY A 120 6.22 -1.83 -3.08
CA GLY A 120 5.67 -3.05 -2.48
C GLY A 120 5.81 -4.25 -3.41
N ARG A 121 5.44 -5.41 -2.90
CA ARG A 121 5.43 -6.64 -3.68
C ARG A 121 4.00 -7.11 -3.90
N VAL A 122 3.63 -7.27 -5.16
CA VAL A 122 2.36 -7.85 -5.60
C VAL A 122 2.61 -9.30 -5.97
N LYS A 123 1.91 -10.22 -5.32
CA LYS A 123 1.92 -11.65 -5.65
C LYS A 123 0.62 -12.00 -6.34
N THR A 124 0.70 -12.51 -7.55
CA THR A 124 -0.43 -12.95 -8.36
C THR A 124 -0.41 -14.47 -8.50
N VAL A 125 -1.53 -15.11 -8.24
CA VAL A 125 -1.73 -16.54 -8.47
C VAL A 125 -2.91 -16.72 -9.41
N ALA A 126 -2.64 -17.31 -10.57
CA ALA A 126 -3.65 -17.71 -11.54
C ALA A 126 -3.69 -19.25 -11.60
N SER A 127 -4.86 -19.86 -11.46
CA SER A 127 -5.02 -21.31 -11.59
C SER A 127 -6.21 -21.64 -12.49
N ALA A 128 -6.07 -22.70 -13.27
CA ALA A 128 -7.11 -23.27 -14.09
C ALA A 128 -7.25 -24.77 -13.77
N THR A 129 -8.49 -25.22 -13.57
CA THR A 129 -8.83 -26.62 -13.25
C THR A 129 -9.79 -27.16 -14.29
N ALA A 130 -9.43 -28.29 -14.88
CA ALA A 130 -10.26 -29.05 -15.82
C ALA A 130 -10.35 -30.51 -15.34
N GLY A 131 -11.51 -30.92 -14.82
CA GLY A 131 -11.68 -32.24 -14.19
C GLY A 131 -10.67 -32.43 -13.03
N PRO A 132 -9.85 -33.51 -13.02
CA PRO A 132 -8.86 -33.75 -11.98
C PRO A 132 -7.55 -32.96 -12.15
N ALA A 133 -7.35 -32.29 -13.27
CA ALA A 133 -6.12 -31.57 -13.59
C ALA A 133 -6.20 -30.09 -13.18
N THR A 134 -5.21 -29.62 -12.42
CA THR A 134 -5.05 -28.22 -12.05
C THR A 134 -3.65 -27.73 -12.46
N VAL A 135 -3.64 -26.61 -13.16
CA VAL A 135 -2.41 -25.88 -13.48
C VAL A 135 -2.44 -24.54 -12.76
N SER A 136 -1.34 -24.17 -12.11
CA SER A 136 -1.22 -22.89 -11.42
C SER A 136 0.07 -22.18 -11.79
N VAL A 137 -0.01 -20.86 -11.97
CA VAL A 137 1.12 -19.97 -12.22
C VAL A 137 1.15 -18.93 -11.10
N THR A 138 2.31 -18.77 -10.47
CA THR A 138 2.54 -17.73 -9.46
C THR A 138 3.58 -16.75 -9.97
N THR A 139 3.24 -15.48 -9.96
CA THR A 139 4.13 -14.38 -10.34
C THR A 139 4.31 -13.43 -9.16
N ASN A 140 5.54 -12.97 -8.94
CA ASN A 140 5.87 -11.97 -7.93
C ASN A 140 6.45 -10.75 -8.65
N GLU A 141 5.77 -9.63 -8.54
CA GLU A 141 6.18 -8.37 -9.16
C GLU A 141 6.40 -7.30 -8.09
N ASN A 142 7.35 -6.40 -8.34
CA ASN A 142 7.55 -5.23 -7.50
C ASN A 142 6.80 -4.05 -8.12
N GLY A 143 5.84 -3.52 -7.36
CA GLY A 143 5.15 -2.27 -7.69
C GLY A 143 5.88 -1.10 -7.06
N ASN A 144 5.92 0.02 -7.76
CA ASN A 144 6.43 1.28 -7.26
C ASN A 144 5.57 2.45 -7.77
N GLY A 145 5.49 3.50 -6.97
CA GLY A 145 4.66 4.63 -7.32
C GLY A 145 4.70 5.70 -6.25
N TRP A 146 3.58 6.26 -5.91
CA TRP A 146 3.48 7.40 -5.01
C TRP A 146 2.41 7.20 -3.94
N THR A 147 2.50 8.01 -2.89
CA THR A 147 1.51 8.06 -1.82
C THR A 147 1.26 9.49 -1.38
N VAL A 148 0.03 9.78 -1.00
CA VAL A 148 -0.39 11.04 -0.39
C VAL A 148 -1.38 10.76 0.71
N GLY A 149 -1.37 11.61 1.73
CA GLY A 149 -2.32 11.45 2.83
C GLY A 149 -2.18 12.52 3.89
N GLY A 150 -2.70 12.23 5.05
CA GLY A 150 -2.63 13.12 6.19
C GLY A 150 -3.02 12.41 7.48
N GLY A 151 -2.73 13.07 8.58
CA GLY A 151 -3.00 12.51 9.89
C GLY A 151 -2.96 13.54 11.00
N ALA A 152 -3.24 13.03 12.18
CA ALA A 152 -3.16 13.77 13.43
C ALA A 152 -2.33 12.98 14.44
N GLU A 153 -1.53 13.69 15.21
CA GLU A 153 -0.77 13.15 16.34
C GLU A 153 -1.09 13.90 17.62
N VAL A 154 -1.15 13.18 18.73
CA VAL A 154 -1.38 13.75 20.06
C VAL A 154 -0.32 13.21 21.01
N MET A 155 0.35 14.11 21.72
CA MET A 155 1.28 13.77 22.81
C MET A 155 0.50 13.22 24.00
N ILE A 156 0.80 12.01 24.42
CA ILE A 156 0.20 11.36 25.59
C ILE A 156 1.16 11.34 26.78
N ALA A 157 2.46 11.52 26.52
CA ALA A 157 3.53 11.66 27.52
C ALA A 157 4.70 12.43 26.89
N PRO A 158 5.71 12.87 27.67
CA PRO A 158 6.82 13.70 27.15
C PRO A 158 7.54 13.17 25.92
N ARG A 159 7.59 11.85 25.74
CA ARG A 159 8.27 11.19 24.61
C ARG A 159 7.35 10.29 23.77
N TRP A 160 6.07 10.22 24.12
CA TRP A 160 5.12 9.33 23.45
C TRP A 160 4.01 10.12 22.78
N ASN A 161 3.71 9.78 21.54
CA ASN A 161 2.54 10.27 20.84
C ASN A 161 1.75 9.12 20.19
N ILE A 162 0.45 9.29 20.14
CA ILE A 162 -0.45 8.45 19.33
C ILE A 162 -0.69 9.20 18.02
N LYS A 163 -0.70 8.46 16.91
CA LYS A 163 -1.04 8.98 15.59
C LYS A 163 -2.22 8.21 14.99
N VAL A 164 -3.03 8.93 14.22
CA VAL A 164 -3.99 8.36 13.28
C VAL A 164 -3.69 8.93 11.90
N GLU A 165 -3.70 8.09 10.89
CA GLU A 165 -3.27 8.47 9.55
C GLU A 165 -4.10 7.77 8.48
N TYR A 166 -4.42 8.51 7.43
CA TYR A 166 -4.99 7.99 6.20
C TYR A 166 -4.05 8.23 5.04
N LEU A 167 -3.80 7.19 4.25
CA LEU A 167 -2.95 7.24 3.05
C LEU A 167 -3.70 6.69 1.84
N TYR A 168 -3.58 7.39 0.74
CA TYR A 168 -3.80 6.85 -0.59
C TYR A 168 -2.45 6.40 -1.15
N VAL A 169 -2.36 5.16 -1.58
CA VAL A 169 -1.15 4.54 -2.11
C VAL A 169 -1.44 4.04 -3.52
N ASP A 170 -0.68 4.50 -4.49
CA ASP A 170 -0.70 4.07 -5.87
C ASP A 170 0.64 3.37 -6.16
N LEU A 171 0.60 2.07 -6.42
CA LEU A 171 1.78 1.25 -6.73
C LEU A 171 2.10 1.19 -8.24
N GLY A 172 1.45 2.07 -9.02
CA GLY A 172 1.67 2.13 -10.46
C GLY A 172 1.10 0.95 -11.23
N THR A 173 1.53 0.84 -12.47
CA THR A 173 1.11 -0.25 -13.38
C THR A 173 2.26 -1.20 -13.62
N THR A 174 2.01 -2.48 -13.41
CA THR A 174 2.94 -3.58 -13.74
C THR A 174 2.39 -4.35 -14.91
N THR A 175 3.22 -4.59 -15.94
CA THR A 175 2.87 -5.36 -17.12
C THR A 175 3.47 -6.75 -17.03
N ILE A 176 2.63 -7.78 -17.11
CA ILE A 176 3.03 -9.18 -17.21
C ILE A 176 2.71 -9.67 -18.61
N SER A 177 3.73 -10.16 -19.34
CA SER A 177 3.57 -10.70 -20.68
C SER A 177 3.69 -12.22 -20.67
N TYR A 178 2.65 -12.90 -21.14
CA TYR A 178 2.62 -14.33 -21.31
C TYR A 178 2.91 -14.66 -22.79
N ALA A 179 4.11 -15.22 -23.05
CA ALA A 179 4.48 -15.65 -24.38
C ALA A 179 4.03 -17.11 -24.62
N PHE A 180 3.35 -17.33 -25.72
CA PHE A 180 2.95 -18.68 -26.15
C PHE A 180 3.63 -19.01 -27.49
N PRO A 181 4.12 -20.27 -27.68
CA PRO A 181 4.64 -20.67 -28.99
C PRO A 181 3.55 -20.54 -30.06
N ALA A 182 3.87 -19.84 -31.16
CA ALA A 182 3.01 -19.64 -32.33
C ALA A 182 1.73 -18.80 -32.12
N LEU A 183 1.58 -18.13 -30.95
CA LEU A 183 0.50 -17.17 -30.68
C LEU A 183 1.06 -15.82 -30.27
N PRO A 184 0.35 -14.70 -30.54
CA PRO A 184 0.73 -13.40 -30.02
C PRO A 184 0.76 -13.42 -28.49
N ALA A 185 1.71 -12.67 -27.88
CA ALA A 185 1.81 -12.58 -26.44
C ALA A 185 0.55 -11.94 -25.83
N LEU A 186 0.06 -12.54 -24.74
CA LEU A 186 -1.02 -11.98 -23.93
C LEU A 186 -0.39 -11.08 -22.86
N ASN A 187 -0.77 -9.81 -22.83
CA ASN A 187 -0.31 -8.84 -21.83
C ASN A 187 -1.43 -8.63 -20.79
N ASN A 188 -1.03 -8.61 -19.53
CA ASN A 188 -1.86 -8.16 -18.41
C ASN A 188 -1.22 -6.93 -17.78
N ASN A 189 -1.89 -5.80 -17.87
CA ASN A 189 -1.50 -4.57 -17.18
C ASN A 189 -2.28 -4.48 -15.87
N THR A 190 -1.56 -4.60 -14.76
CA THR A 190 -2.15 -4.52 -13.42
C THR A 190 -1.82 -3.18 -12.80
N HIS A 191 -2.84 -2.38 -12.46
CA HIS A 191 -2.73 -1.13 -11.71
C HIS A 191 -3.30 -1.31 -10.32
N VAL A 192 -2.49 -1.08 -9.27
CA VAL A 192 -2.87 -1.34 -7.88
C VAL A 192 -2.96 -0.03 -7.10
N THR A 193 -4.15 0.26 -6.58
CA THR A 193 -4.40 1.40 -5.69
C THR A 193 -4.98 0.93 -4.36
N ILE A 194 -4.50 1.52 -3.25
CA ILE A 194 -4.90 1.12 -1.90
C ILE A 194 -5.13 2.36 -1.04
N ASN A 195 -6.22 2.34 -0.31
CA ASN A 195 -6.51 3.27 0.77
C ASN A 195 -6.15 2.60 2.09
N VAL A 196 -5.38 3.27 2.92
CA VAL A 196 -4.89 2.78 4.20
C VAL A 196 -5.38 3.69 5.31
N ALA A 197 -6.06 3.11 6.31
CA ALA A 197 -6.36 3.78 7.56
C ALA A 197 -5.64 3.05 8.69
N ARG A 198 -4.80 3.78 9.44
CA ARG A 198 -3.96 3.19 10.49
C ARG A 198 -3.86 4.08 11.72
N ALA A 199 -3.64 3.45 12.86
CA ALA A 199 -3.24 4.10 14.11
C ALA A 199 -1.85 3.62 14.52
N GLY A 200 -1.10 4.47 15.19
CA GLY A 200 0.27 4.17 15.60
C GLY A 200 0.65 4.81 16.91
N LEU A 201 1.72 4.29 17.49
CA LEU A 201 2.36 4.81 18.69
C LEU A 201 3.82 5.11 18.35
N ASN A 202 4.27 6.33 18.59
CA ASN A 202 5.63 6.78 18.37
C ASN A 202 6.33 7.10 19.69
N PHE A 203 7.61 6.75 19.76
CA PHE A 203 8.55 7.17 20.79
C PHE A 203 9.54 8.17 20.19
N ARG A 204 9.72 9.32 20.85
CA ARG A 204 10.68 10.37 20.47
C ARG A 204 11.89 10.36 21.37
N PHE A 205 13.04 10.60 20.78
CA PHE A 205 14.32 10.69 21.48
C PHE A 205 14.62 12.09 22.01
#